data_f694d22ada6e80227adc999d4b7540e4
#
_entry.id   f694d22ada6e80227adc999d4b7540e4
#
_cell.length_a   1.000
_cell.length_b   1.000
_cell.length_c   1.000
_cell.angle_alpha   90.00
_cell.angle_beta   90.00
_cell.angle_gamma   90.00
#
_symmetry.space_group_name_H-M   'P 1'
#
loop_
_entity.id
_entity.type
_entity.pdbx_description
1 polymer ?
#
loop_
_entity_poly.entity_id
_entity_poly.type
_entity_poly.pdbx_seq_one_letter_code
_entity_poly.pdbx_strand_id
1 'polypeptide(L)'
;MKSKSIILAFLLLGFTTVFTGCKKDDLEPIPTTGALVVKVKLAGSTGYLTGVLVGIATSQENLDNEVYLSEKETNAQGSADFGQLNPGNYYYDCFHEIGSDEYYGEGQVQIVAGTDLELTLTLE
;
A
#
# COMPACT_ATOMS: atom_id res chain seq x y z
N MET A 1 38.81 -49.15 11.15
CA MET A 1 39.70 -48.10 10.73
C MET A 1 39.21 -47.31 9.58
N LYS A 2 38.84 -48.00 8.56
CA LYS A 2 38.38 -47.29 7.37
C LYS A 2 37.06 -46.58 7.57
N SER A 3 36.22 -47.10 8.40
CA SER A 3 34.92 -46.51 8.65
C SER A 3 35.02 -45.14 9.35
N LYS A 4 36.03 -44.99 10.15
CA LYS A 4 36.20 -43.72 10.84
C LYS A 4 36.58 -42.59 9.89
N SER A 5 37.42 -42.87 8.92
CA SER A 5 37.77 -41.88 7.93
C SER A 5 36.60 -41.47 7.06
N ILE A 6 35.78 -42.44 6.73
CA ILE A 6 34.61 -42.17 5.90
C ILE A 6 33.61 -41.30 6.65
N ILE A 7 33.42 -41.58 7.92
CA ILE A 7 32.50 -40.81 8.73
C ILE A 7 32.97 -39.37 8.85
N LEU A 8 34.24 -39.19 8.99
CA LEU A 8 34.80 -37.86 9.12
C LEU A 8 34.61 -37.05 7.84
N ALA A 9 34.82 -37.70 6.71
CA ALA A 9 34.64 -37.04 5.42
C ALA A 9 33.17 -36.64 5.19
N PHE A 10 32.28 -37.54 5.64
CA PHE A 10 30.87 -37.27 5.50
C PHE A 10 30.43 -36.05 6.32
N LEU A 11 30.96 -35.96 7.51
CA LEU A 11 30.67 -34.87 8.39
C LEU A 11 31.11 -33.53 7.81
N LEU A 12 32.28 -33.52 7.22
CA LEU A 12 32.80 -32.32 6.59
C LEU A 12 31.94 -31.87 5.41
N LEU A 13 31.49 -32.82 4.65
CA LEU A 13 30.66 -32.50 3.49
C LEU A 13 29.32 -31.93 3.91
N GLY A 14 28.72 -32.49 4.93
CA GLY A 14 27.46 -32.02 5.44
C GLY A 14 27.55 -30.58 5.96
N PHE A 15 28.66 -30.31 6.59
CA PHE A 15 28.86 -28.99 7.15
C PHE A 15 28.98 -27.90 6.06
N THR A 16 29.69 -28.22 4.99
CA THR A 16 29.85 -27.27 3.91
C THR A 16 28.55 -26.98 3.19
N THR A 17 27.71 -27.98 3.05
CA THR A 17 26.45 -27.80 2.33
C THR A 17 25.51 -26.86 3.08
N VAL A 18 25.43 -27.01 4.37
CA VAL A 18 24.56 -26.17 5.17
C VAL A 18 25.03 -24.72 5.11
N PHE A 19 26.33 -24.53 5.08
CA PHE A 19 26.87 -23.21 5.09
C PHE A 19 26.63 -22.44 3.81
N THR A 20 26.67 -23.07 2.68
CA THR A 20 26.47 -22.42 1.41
C THR A 20 25.01 -22.15 1.11
N GLY A 21 24.09 -22.96 1.62
CA GLY A 21 22.68 -22.80 1.31
C GLY A 21 22.02 -21.63 1.96
N CYS A 22 22.62 -21.11 3.01
CA CYS A 22 21.94 -20.10 3.78
C CYS A 22 22.16 -18.70 3.38
N LYS A 23 22.96 -18.41 2.40
CA LYS A 23 23.38 -17.12 2.29
C LYS A 23 22.88 -16.27 1.31
N LYS A 24 22.65 -16.60 0.24
CA LYS A 24 22.44 -15.65 -0.76
C LYS A 24 21.15 -15.67 -1.36
N ASP A 25 20.43 -16.65 -1.10
CA ASP A 25 19.21 -16.82 -1.83
C ASP A 25 18.08 -16.06 -1.26
N ASP A 26 18.26 -15.55 -0.06
CA ASP A 26 17.13 -14.99 0.63
C ASP A 26 17.13 -13.50 0.68
N LEU A 27 17.94 -12.87 -0.11
CA LEU A 27 17.99 -11.42 -0.12
C LEU A 27 16.85 -10.89 -0.98
N GLU A 28 15.76 -10.57 -0.33
CA GLU A 28 14.67 -9.89 -1.00
C GLU A 28 14.99 -8.41 -1.17
N PRO A 29 14.51 -7.81 -2.26
CA PRO A 29 14.73 -6.37 -2.44
C PRO A 29 14.03 -5.61 -1.32
N ILE A 30 14.68 -4.58 -0.83
CA ILE A 30 14.09 -3.71 0.19
C ILE A 30 12.97 -2.91 -0.46
N PRO A 31 11.77 -2.90 0.13
CA PRO A 31 10.67 -2.12 -0.44
C PRO A 31 11.01 -0.64 -0.47
N THR A 32 10.67 0.01 -1.57
CA THR A 32 10.90 1.44 -1.74
C THR A 32 9.60 2.22 -1.87
N THR A 33 8.47 1.53 -1.95
CA THR A 33 7.15 2.14 -2.09
C THR A 33 6.17 1.50 -1.13
N GLY A 34 5.05 2.16 -0.91
CA GLY A 34 3.94 1.62 -0.15
C GLY A 34 2.65 1.71 -0.96
N ALA A 35 1.67 0.88 -0.65
CA ALA A 35 0.40 0.86 -1.35
C ALA A 35 -0.65 1.67 -0.60
N LEU A 36 -1.54 2.33 -1.33
CA LEU A 36 -2.65 3.07 -0.77
C LEU A 36 -3.96 2.74 -1.45
N VAL A 37 -4.95 2.39 -0.65
CA VAL A 37 -6.34 2.21 -1.09
C VAL A 37 -7.22 3.11 -0.23
N VAL A 38 -8.09 3.88 -0.85
CA VAL A 38 -9.04 4.75 -0.15
C VAL A 38 -10.44 4.24 -0.40
N LYS A 39 -11.14 3.91 0.66
CA LYS A 39 -12.54 3.55 0.60
C LYS A 39 -13.39 4.75 0.93
N VAL A 40 -14.51 4.92 0.25
CA VAL A 40 -15.37 6.09 0.41
C VAL A 40 -16.75 5.65 0.89
N LYS A 41 -17.23 6.30 1.91
CA LYS A 41 -18.60 6.09 2.42
C LYS A 41 -19.23 7.41 2.77
N LEU A 42 -20.56 7.41 2.86
CA LEU A 42 -21.33 8.56 3.25
C LEU A 42 -21.55 8.53 4.76
N ALA A 43 -21.48 9.68 5.42
CA ALA A 43 -21.72 9.77 6.84
C ALA A 43 -23.13 9.22 7.17
N GLY A 44 -23.19 8.39 8.20
CA GLY A 44 -24.44 7.76 8.62
C GLY A 44 -24.85 6.54 7.80
N SER A 45 -24.08 6.19 6.78
CA SER A 45 -24.34 5.01 5.95
C SER A 45 -23.37 3.89 6.29
N THR A 46 -23.81 2.64 6.13
CA THR A 46 -22.96 1.49 6.36
C THR A 46 -22.31 0.98 5.07
N GLY A 47 -22.79 1.43 3.92
CA GLY A 47 -22.25 0.99 2.64
C GLY A 47 -21.20 1.92 2.08
N TYR A 48 -20.41 1.39 1.16
CA TYR A 48 -19.40 2.18 0.46
C TYR A 48 -19.93 2.69 -0.87
N LEU A 49 -19.38 3.81 -1.34
CA LEU A 49 -19.84 4.46 -2.57
C LEU A 49 -18.99 4.02 -3.76
N THR A 50 -19.68 3.72 -4.86
CA THR A 50 -19.09 3.30 -6.13
C THR A 50 -19.07 4.46 -7.11
N GLY A 51 -18.02 4.54 -7.94
CA GLY A 51 -17.96 5.54 -9.01
C GLY A 51 -17.66 6.94 -8.53
N VAL A 52 -17.05 7.07 -7.37
CA VAL A 52 -16.71 8.36 -6.78
C VAL A 52 -15.25 8.65 -7.03
N LEU A 53 -14.95 9.84 -7.51
CA LEU A 53 -13.59 10.23 -7.85
C LEU A 53 -12.86 10.72 -6.61
N VAL A 54 -11.72 10.11 -6.32
CA VAL A 54 -10.84 10.50 -5.22
C VAL A 54 -9.53 11.02 -5.81
N GLY A 55 -9.11 12.18 -5.37
CA GLY A 55 -7.85 12.78 -5.79
C GLY A 55 -6.83 12.78 -4.68
N ILE A 56 -5.56 12.58 -5.02
CA ILE A 56 -4.46 12.74 -4.08
C ILE A 56 -3.46 13.77 -4.58
N ALA A 57 -2.84 14.47 -3.65
CA ALA A 57 -1.85 15.50 -3.95
C ALA A 57 -0.69 15.41 -2.96
N THR A 58 0.41 16.03 -3.32
CA THR A 58 1.62 15.98 -2.50
C THR A 58 1.72 17.13 -1.50
N SER A 59 0.79 18.06 -1.54
CA SER A 59 0.70 19.16 -0.57
C SER A 59 -0.75 19.60 -0.43
N GLN A 60 -1.06 20.24 0.69
CA GLN A 60 -2.38 20.81 0.93
C GLN A 60 -2.69 21.91 -0.10
N GLU A 61 -1.69 22.69 -0.45
CA GLU A 61 -1.86 23.75 -1.45
C GLU A 61 -2.25 23.18 -2.81
N ASN A 62 -1.59 22.11 -3.23
CA ASN A 62 -1.94 21.43 -4.48
C ASN A 62 -3.35 20.86 -4.43
N LEU A 63 -3.72 20.27 -3.30
CA LEU A 63 -5.07 19.76 -3.12
C LEU A 63 -6.12 20.88 -3.23
N ASP A 64 -5.88 21.99 -2.57
CA ASP A 64 -6.78 23.14 -2.58
C ASP A 64 -6.94 23.76 -3.98
N ASN A 65 -5.90 23.67 -4.78
CA ASN A 65 -5.90 24.17 -6.15
C ASN A 65 -6.28 23.10 -7.17
N GLU A 66 -6.68 21.93 -6.72
CA GLU A 66 -7.08 20.81 -7.57
C GLU A 66 -5.95 20.35 -8.50
N VAL A 67 -4.72 20.45 -8.03
CA VAL A 67 -3.54 19.95 -8.73
C VAL A 67 -3.23 18.56 -8.18
N TYR A 68 -3.82 17.54 -8.78
CA TYR A 68 -3.70 16.17 -8.28
C TYR A 68 -2.52 15.44 -8.89
N LEU A 69 -1.86 14.66 -8.05
CA LEU A 69 -0.87 13.70 -8.52
C LEU A 69 -1.54 12.54 -9.24
N SER A 70 -2.69 12.12 -8.74
CA SER A 70 -3.44 11.00 -9.30
C SER A 70 -4.90 11.11 -8.86
N GLU A 71 -5.81 10.65 -9.72
CA GLU A 71 -7.23 10.55 -9.42
C GLU A 71 -7.71 9.15 -9.76
N LYS A 72 -8.51 8.53 -8.90
CA LYS A 72 -9.06 7.20 -9.11
C LYS A 72 -10.52 7.17 -8.70
N GLU A 73 -11.32 6.46 -9.47
CA GLU A 73 -12.71 6.23 -9.12
C GLU A 73 -12.84 4.99 -8.23
N THR A 74 -13.78 5.03 -7.31
CA THR A 74 -14.08 3.86 -6.49
C THR A 74 -14.75 2.78 -7.32
N ASN A 75 -14.36 1.55 -7.05
CA ASN A 75 -14.89 0.36 -7.73
C ASN A 75 -16.18 -0.14 -7.05
N ALA A 76 -16.61 -1.33 -7.41
CA ALA A 76 -17.85 -1.93 -6.87
C ALA A 76 -17.80 -2.12 -5.35
N GLN A 77 -16.60 -2.22 -4.76
CA GLN A 77 -16.41 -2.33 -3.33
C GLN A 77 -16.20 -0.99 -2.65
N GLY A 78 -16.30 0.10 -3.39
CA GLY A 78 -16.10 1.44 -2.86
C GLY A 78 -14.64 1.80 -2.65
N SER A 79 -13.72 1.15 -3.34
CA SER A 79 -12.28 1.33 -3.17
C SER A 79 -11.65 2.05 -4.35
N ALA A 80 -10.87 3.08 -4.07
CA ALA A 80 -10.00 3.74 -5.04
C ALA A 80 -8.58 3.27 -4.76
N ASP A 81 -8.01 2.50 -5.68
CA ASP A 81 -6.70 1.90 -5.52
C ASP A 81 -5.65 2.75 -6.23
N PHE A 82 -4.81 3.41 -5.46
CA PHE A 82 -3.74 4.24 -5.98
C PHE A 82 -2.46 3.47 -6.27
N GLY A 83 -2.42 2.18 -5.90
CA GLY A 83 -1.25 1.35 -6.13
C GLY A 83 -0.05 1.76 -5.30
N GLN A 84 1.14 1.61 -5.88
CA GLN A 84 2.39 1.89 -5.20
C GLN A 84 2.73 3.37 -5.31
N LEU A 85 3.04 3.97 -4.18
CA LEU A 85 3.40 5.38 -4.08
C LEU A 85 4.76 5.51 -3.39
N ASN A 86 5.49 6.56 -3.70
CA ASN A 86 6.72 6.88 -2.99
C ASN A 86 6.40 7.25 -1.55
N PRO A 87 7.28 6.92 -0.61
CA PRO A 87 7.08 7.32 0.79
C PRO A 87 6.96 8.83 0.93
N GLY A 88 6.10 9.26 1.82
CA GLY A 88 5.91 10.68 2.09
C GLY A 88 4.49 10.97 2.52
N ASN A 89 4.20 12.25 2.69
CA ASN A 89 2.87 12.71 3.08
C ASN A 89 2.04 13.01 1.85
N TYR A 90 0.81 12.53 1.86
CA TYR A 90 -0.15 12.78 0.80
C TYR A 90 -1.43 13.33 1.39
N TYR A 91 -2.11 14.13 0.58
CA TYR A 91 -3.37 14.76 0.93
C TYR A 91 -4.40 14.25 -0.06
N TYR A 92 -5.61 13.96 0.39
CA TYR A 92 -6.63 13.41 -0.47
C TYR A 92 -7.96 14.08 -0.21
N ASP A 93 -8.78 14.19 -1.26
CA ASP A 93 -10.13 14.69 -1.16
C ASP A 93 -11.06 13.95 -2.10
N CYS A 94 -12.33 14.14 -1.86
CA CYS A 94 -13.39 13.56 -2.67
C CYS A 94 -14.59 14.48 -2.61
N PHE A 95 -15.18 14.72 -3.78
CA PHE A 95 -16.42 15.47 -3.91
C PHE A 95 -17.42 14.59 -4.64
N HIS A 96 -18.65 14.53 -4.17
CA HIS A 96 -19.67 13.70 -4.78
C HIS A 96 -21.03 14.35 -4.64
N GLU A 97 -21.81 14.29 -5.72
CA GLU A 97 -23.17 14.78 -5.72
C GLU A 97 -24.14 13.63 -5.79
N ILE A 98 -25.15 13.67 -4.93
CA ILE A 98 -26.27 12.72 -4.95
C ILE A 98 -27.55 13.54 -5.04
N GLY A 99 -28.17 13.53 -6.21
CA GLY A 99 -29.32 14.42 -6.48
C GLY A 99 -28.88 15.87 -6.46
N SER A 100 -29.46 16.68 -5.59
CA SER A 100 -29.10 18.09 -5.44
C SER A 100 -28.15 18.30 -4.26
N ASP A 101 -27.79 17.25 -3.54
CA ASP A 101 -26.94 17.36 -2.37
C ASP A 101 -25.48 17.13 -2.74
N GLU A 102 -24.61 17.94 -2.18
CA GLU A 102 -23.18 17.85 -2.37
C GLU A 102 -22.52 17.34 -1.11
N TYR A 103 -21.59 16.41 -1.28
CA TYR A 103 -20.86 15.80 -0.18
C TYR A 103 -19.36 15.94 -0.43
N TYR A 104 -18.62 16.17 0.64
CA TYR A 104 -17.19 16.42 0.56
C TYR A 104 -16.47 15.74 1.70
N GLY A 105 -15.24 15.33 1.43
CA GLY A 105 -14.36 14.80 2.46
C GLY A 105 -12.92 14.99 2.06
N GLU A 106 -12.06 15.15 3.05
CA GLU A 106 -10.62 15.25 2.81
C GLU A 106 -9.85 14.69 3.98
N GLY A 107 -8.58 14.40 3.74
CA GLY A 107 -7.71 13.87 4.77
C GLY A 107 -6.26 13.90 4.34
N GLN A 108 -5.43 13.35 5.20
CA GLN A 108 -3.99 13.34 5.04
C GLN A 108 -3.48 11.97 5.49
N VAL A 109 -2.44 11.49 4.82
CA VAL A 109 -1.89 10.17 5.10
C VAL A 109 -0.39 10.17 4.85
N GLN A 110 0.33 9.39 5.62
CA GLN A 110 1.75 9.16 5.42
C GLN A 110 1.94 7.76 4.81
N ILE A 111 2.60 7.70 3.68
CA ILE A 111 2.96 6.44 3.04
C ILE A 111 4.34 6.02 3.52
N VAL A 112 4.44 4.80 4.01
CA VAL A 112 5.68 4.21 4.51
C VAL A 112 6.04 3.04 3.60
N ALA A 113 7.29 2.98 3.21
CA ALA A 113 7.77 1.90 2.34
C ALA A 113 7.51 0.53 2.96
N GLY A 114 7.02 -0.40 2.14
CA GLY A 114 6.73 -1.75 2.58
C GLY A 114 5.39 -1.92 3.28
N THR A 115 4.57 -0.88 3.35
CA THR A 115 3.29 -0.91 4.05
C THR A 115 2.14 -0.81 3.05
N ASP A 116 1.12 -1.64 3.22
CA ASP A 116 -0.12 -1.54 2.46
C ASP A 116 -1.15 -0.88 3.36
N LEU A 117 -1.63 0.28 2.94
CA LEU A 117 -2.52 1.07 3.76
C LEU A 117 -3.90 1.17 3.11
N GLU A 118 -4.93 0.92 3.91
CA GLU A 118 -6.32 1.11 3.50
C GLU A 118 -6.97 2.12 4.43
N LEU A 119 -7.52 3.17 3.85
CA LEU A 119 -8.19 4.24 4.59
C LEU A 119 -9.66 4.28 4.25
N THR A 120 -10.46 4.81 5.15
CA THR A 120 -11.87 5.11 4.88
C THR A 120 -12.07 6.61 4.94
N LEU A 121 -12.56 7.17 3.85
CA LEU A 121 -12.92 8.57 3.74
C LEU A 121 -14.43 8.70 3.87
N THR A 122 -14.88 9.46 4.85
CA THR A 122 -16.31 9.67 5.08
C THR A 122 -16.71 11.03 4.54
N LEU A 123 -17.70 11.03 3.66
CA LEU A 123 -18.23 12.26 3.07
C LEU A 123 -19.35 12.83 3.93
N GLU A 124 -19.35 14.13 4.06
CA GLU A 124 -20.37 14.86 4.81
C GLU A 124 -20.97 16.00 4.00
#